data_6e7ccb06f850f9e2466dd9472db5dced
#
_entry.id   6e7ccb06f850f9e2466dd9472db5dced
#
_cell.length_a   1.000
_cell.length_b   1.000
_cell.length_c   1.000
_cell.angle_alpha   90.00
_cell.angle_beta   90.00
_cell.angle_gamma   90.00
#
_symmetry.space_group_name_H-M   'P 1'
#
loop_
_entity.id
_entity.type
_entity.pdbx_description
1 polymer ?
#
loop_
_entity_poly.entity_id
_entity_poly.type
_entity_poly.pdbx_seq_one_letter_code
_entity_poly.pdbx_strand_id
1 'polypeptide(L)'
;MSDWVRPLDDVARLSLNQMTTNQWSLPEAVAGCQKAGIPAIGLWRHKVDEVGLDKAASLVREAGLKVSSLCRGGMFPAATEAERQKRLDDNRRAVDEAAALGTDVLVLVCGPAADRNIARARRQVADAIESLAPYAAERGITLGIEPLHPMFAGDRSVIVTLGQANDLIAEIGAPNVGVVIDVYHVWWDPQLYAQIERARGRICGFHVNDWILPLPDMLNGRGMMGDGLIELRRIRAAVEAAGYRGPIEVEIFNEALWQMPGMELLELVKERFLAHV
;
A
#
# COMPACT_ATOMS: atom_id res chain seq x y z
N MET A 1 -15.85 -22.01 19.06
CA MET A 1 -15.69 -21.34 17.75
C MET A 1 -15.64 -19.86 18.10
N SER A 2 -14.49 -19.28 17.94
CA SER A 2 -14.22 -17.88 18.28
C SER A 2 -15.16 -16.97 17.52
N ASP A 3 -15.68 -15.95 18.20
CA ASP A 3 -16.43 -14.85 17.61
C ASP A 3 -15.58 -14.17 16.54
N TRP A 4 -15.71 -14.67 15.32
CA TRP A 4 -15.07 -14.09 14.16
C TRP A 4 -15.54 -12.66 14.03
N VAL A 5 -14.60 -11.77 13.95
CA VAL A 5 -14.79 -10.33 13.91
C VAL A 5 -16.01 -9.95 13.08
N ARG A 6 -16.86 -9.13 13.67
CA ARG A 6 -18.08 -8.63 13.02
C ARG A 6 -17.72 -7.97 11.67
N PRO A 7 -18.57 -8.11 10.65
CA PRO A 7 -18.46 -7.29 9.44
C PRO A 7 -18.40 -5.81 9.81
N LEU A 8 -17.86 -5.01 8.92
CA LEU A 8 -17.94 -3.57 9.05
C LEU A 8 -19.38 -3.11 8.80
N ASP A 9 -19.87 -2.19 9.63
CA ASP A 9 -21.24 -1.70 9.54
C ASP A 9 -21.39 -0.58 8.49
N ASP A 10 -20.27 0.05 8.09
CA ASP A 10 -20.25 1.17 7.15
C ASP A 10 -18.94 1.22 6.33
N VAL A 11 -18.86 2.15 5.40
CA VAL A 11 -17.71 2.40 4.54
C VAL A 11 -16.80 3.53 5.04
N ALA A 12 -16.95 3.96 6.29
CA ALA A 12 -16.23 5.12 6.83
C ALA A 12 -14.70 4.98 6.77
N ARG A 13 -14.19 3.75 6.73
CA ARG A 13 -12.76 3.45 6.61
C ARG A 13 -12.34 2.97 5.23
N LEU A 14 -13.28 2.84 4.29
CA LEU A 14 -12.96 2.40 2.94
C LEU A 14 -12.12 3.44 2.21
N SER A 15 -11.01 3.01 1.66
CA SER A 15 -10.22 3.79 0.71
C SER A 15 -10.11 3.04 -0.63
N LEU A 16 -10.35 3.74 -1.72
CA LEU A 16 -10.13 3.21 -3.06
C LEU A 16 -8.68 3.40 -3.47
N ASN A 17 -7.92 2.32 -3.69
CA ASN A 17 -6.65 2.44 -4.40
C ASN A 17 -6.92 2.65 -5.89
N GLN A 18 -6.26 3.63 -6.53
CA GLN A 18 -6.48 3.97 -7.94
C GLN A 18 -6.27 2.79 -8.90
N MET A 19 -5.43 1.82 -8.55
CA MET A 19 -5.21 0.64 -9.39
C MET A 19 -6.41 -0.31 -9.42
N THR A 20 -7.33 -0.21 -8.47
CA THR A 20 -8.60 -0.96 -8.53
C THR A 20 -9.47 -0.48 -9.68
N THR A 21 -9.41 0.81 -10.00
CA THR A 21 -10.07 1.43 -11.16
C THR A 21 -9.05 1.97 -12.15
N ASN A 22 -8.07 1.14 -12.54
CA ASN A 22 -6.94 1.55 -13.38
C ASN A 22 -7.35 2.12 -14.75
N GLN A 23 -8.53 1.75 -15.26
CA GLN A 23 -9.12 2.31 -16.48
C GLN A 23 -9.50 3.80 -16.33
N TRP A 24 -9.60 4.31 -15.10
CA TRP A 24 -9.91 5.71 -14.83
C TRP A 24 -8.66 6.59 -14.69
N SER A 25 -8.77 7.79 -15.19
CA SER A 25 -7.86 8.89 -14.83
C SER A 25 -8.06 9.31 -13.36
N LEU A 26 -7.13 10.08 -12.82
CA LEU A 26 -7.28 10.61 -11.45
C LEU A 26 -8.57 11.45 -11.27
N PRO A 27 -8.94 12.38 -12.16
CA PRO A 27 -10.21 13.09 -12.04
C PRO A 27 -11.44 12.18 -12.02
N GLU A 28 -11.46 11.13 -12.86
CA GLU A 28 -12.57 10.16 -12.90
C GLU A 28 -12.64 9.36 -11.59
N ALA A 29 -11.50 8.92 -11.04
CA ALA A 29 -11.45 8.19 -9.78
C ALA A 29 -11.93 9.05 -8.60
N VAL A 30 -11.50 10.32 -8.55
CA VAL A 30 -11.96 11.28 -7.53
C VAL A 30 -13.47 11.52 -7.62
N ALA A 31 -14.00 11.79 -8.81
CA ALA A 31 -15.43 11.99 -9.02
C ALA A 31 -16.23 10.70 -8.70
N GLY A 32 -15.69 9.54 -9.04
CA GLY A 32 -16.27 8.23 -8.73
C GLY A 32 -16.39 8.02 -7.23
N CYS A 33 -15.31 8.22 -6.46
CA CYS A 33 -15.31 8.13 -5.01
C CYS A 33 -16.35 9.05 -4.38
N GLN A 34 -16.39 10.31 -4.80
CA GLN A 34 -17.35 11.29 -4.31
C GLN A 34 -18.80 10.85 -4.57
N LYS A 35 -19.09 10.39 -5.79
CA LYS A 35 -20.43 9.91 -6.17
C LYS A 35 -20.84 8.63 -5.44
N ALA A 36 -19.89 7.71 -5.20
CA ALA A 36 -20.14 6.46 -4.50
C ALA A 36 -20.13 6.62 -2.96
N GLY A 37 -19.78 7.79 -2.43
CA GLY A 37 -19.66 8.04 -0.99
C GLY A 37 -18.46 7.32 -0.35
N ILE A 38 -17.40 7.08 -1.12
CA ILE A 38 -16.13 6.52 -0.62
C ILE A 38 -15.28 7.66 -0.07
N PRO A 39 -14.91 7.64 1.23
CA PRO A 39 -14.31 8.81 1.89
C PRO A 39 -12.82 9.02 1.64
N ALA A 40 -12.12 8.00 1.12
CA ALA A 40 -10.67 8.06 0.97
C ALA A 40 -10.20 7.43 -0.36
N ILE A 41 -9.01 7.83 -0.79
CA ILE A 41 -8.37 7.35 -2.02
C ILE A 41 -6.86 7.16 -1.81
N GLY A 42 -6.32 6.03 -2.25
CA GLY A 42 -4.88 5.79 -2.39
C GLY A 42 -4.42 6.21 -3.79
N LEU A 43 -3.44 7.10 -3.85
CA LEU A 43 -2.99 7.70 -5.10
C LEU A 43 -1.74 7.02 -5.65
N TRP A 44 -1.60 7.02 -6.97
CA TRP A 44 -0.40 6.54 -7.66
C TRP A 44 0.32 7.67 -8.39
N ARG A 45 1.64 7.78 -8.20
CA ARG A 45 2.46 8.86 -8.74
C ARG A 45 2.29 9.04 -10.26
N HIS A 46 2.26 7.96 -11.04
CA HIS A 46 2.05 8.05 -12.49
C HIS A 46 0.67 8.65 -12.85
N LYS A 47 -0.36 8.38 -12.06
CA LYS A 47 -1.70 8.97 -12.25
C LYS A 47 -1.72 10.45 -11.84
N VAL A 48 -0.94 10.82 -10.83
CA VAL A 48 -0.71 12.22 -10.44
C VAL A 48 0.05 12.96 -11.55
N ASP A 49 1.09 12.35 -12.11
CA ASP A 49 1.89 12.94 -13.20
C ASP A 49 1.05 13.24 -14.46
N GLU A 50 0.04 12.42 -14.78
CA GLU A 50 -0.87 12.63 -15.91
C GLU A 50 -1.60 13.99 -15.86
N VAL A 51 -1.91 14.48 -14.67
CA VAL A 51 -2.67 15.73 -14.47
C VAL A 51 -1.84 16.86 -13.87
N GLY A 52 -0.68 16.55 -13.32
CA GLY A 52 0.20 17.44 -12.58
C GLY A 52 -0.16 17.54 -11.09
N LEU A 53 0.85 17.71 -10.24
CA LEU A 53 0.76 17.64 -8.79
C LEU A 53 -0.23 18.64 -8.19
N ASP A 54 -0.13 19.93 -8.56
CA ASP A 54 -0.98 20.99 -8.02
C ASP A 54 -2.47 20.75 -8.33
N LYS A 55 -2.74 20.30 -9.55
CA LYS A 55 -4.11 19.97 -9.98
C LYS A 55 -4.64 18.74 -9.26
N ALA A 56 -3.80 17.70 -9.10
CA ALA A 56 -4.16 16.51 -8.34
C ALA A 56 -4.52 16.85 -6.89
N ALA A 57 -3.67 17.65 -6.22
CA ALA A 57 -3.91 18.12 -4.85
C ALA A 57 -5.19 18.94 -4.72
N SER A 58 -5.47 19.82 -5.68
CA SER A 58 -6.72 20.60 -5.69
C SER A 58 -7.95 19.71 -5.86
N LEU A 59 -7.91 18.75 -6.80
CA LEU A 59 -9.02 17.84 -7.06
C LEU A 59 -9.41 17.01 -5.83
N VAL A 60 -8.45 16.39 -5.14
CA VAL A 60 -8.76 15.57 -3.97
C VAL A 60 -9.26 16.41 -2.80
N ARG A 61 -8.68 17.59 -2.59
CA ARG A 61 -9.10 18.53 -1.54
C ARG A 61 -10.50 19.07 -1.77
N GLU A 62 -10.82 19.49 -2.99
CA GLU A 62 -12.14 20.05 -3.36
C GLU A 62 -13.23 18.97 -3.29
N ALA A 63 -12.89 17.71 -3.58
CA ALA A 63 -13.78 16.56 -3.42
C ALA A 63 -14.00 16.17 -1.95
N GLY A 64 -13.22 16.72 -1.01
CA GLY A 64 -13.27 16.36 0.40
C GLY A 64 -12.75 14.94 0.71
N LEU A 65 -11.95 14.37 -0.18
CA LEU A 65 -11.40 13.03 0.01
C LEU A 65 -10.15 13.06 0.88
N LYS A 66 -10.04 12.07 1.80
CA LYS A 66 -8.78 11.79 2.46
C LYS A 66 -7.86 11.03 1.51
N VAL A 67 -6.62 11.47 1.35
CA VAL A 67 -5.60 10.65 0.67
C VAL A 67 -5.00 9.69 1.69
N SER A 68 -5.24 8.38 1.52
CA SER A 68 -4.80 7.34 2.45
C SER A 68 -3.32 7.05 2.34
N SER A 69 -2.79 7.09 1.13
CA SER A 69 -1.39 6.81 0.82
C SER A 69 -0.99 7.38 -0.54
N LEU A 70 0.32 7.52 -0.78
CA LEU A 70 0.89 7.71 -2.11
C LEU A 70 1.72 6.48 -2.49
N CYS A 71 1.39 5.82 -3.57
CA CYS A 71 2.17 4.77 -4.20
C CYS A 71 2.94 5.34 -5.40
N ARG A 72 4.19 5.08 -5.60
CA ARG A 72 5.08 4.45 -4.62
C ARG A 72 6.44 5.12 -4.60
N GLY A 73 7.09 5.13 -3.47
CA GLY A 73 8.52 5.29 -3.35
C GLY A 73 9.24 3.95 -3.37
N GLY A 74 10.53 3.95 -3.02
CA GLY A 74 11.33 2.73 -2.92
C GLY A 74 12.31 2.54 -4.08
N MET A 75 12.43 1.30 -4.58
CA MET A 75 13.34 0.88 -5.65
C MET A 75 14.81 1.22 -5.34
N PHE A 76 15.23 1.11 -4.09
CA PHE A 76 16.51 1.60 -3.59
C PHE A 76 17.75 0.89 -4.12
N PRO A 77 17.80 -0.48 -4.25
CA PRO A 77 19.03 -1.15 -4.63
C PRO A 77 19.49 -0.79 -6.05
N ALA A 78 20.74 -0.42 -6.19
CA ALA A 78 21.35 -0.11 -7.47
C ALA A 78 22.79 -0.62 -7.56
N ALA A 79 23.31 -0.78 -8.79
CA ALA A 79 24.64 -1.30 -9.03
C ALA A 79 25.72 -0.28 -8.69
N THR A 80 25.47 1.00 -8.94
CA THR A 80 26.41 2.10 -8.76
C THR A 80 25.93 3.13 -7.74
N GLU A 81 26.87 3.87 -7.16
CA GLU A 81 26.56 4.96 -6.22
C GLU A 81 25.75 6.07 -6.90
N ALA A 82 26.09 6.42 -8.13
CA ALA A 82 25.36 7.46 -8.87
C ALA A 82 23.88 7.08 -9.11
N GLU A 83 23.60 5.81 -9.38
CA GLU A 83 22.22 5.33 -9.49
C GLU A 83 21.50 5.31 -8.14
N ARG A 84 22.19 4.93 -7.05
CA ARG A 84 21.62 4.99 -5.70
C ARG A 84 21.22 6.42 -5.35
N GLN A 85 22.09 7.38 -5.64
CA GLN A 85 21.78 8.79 -5.39
C GLN A 85 20.57 9.26 -6.20
N LYS A 86 20.46 8.92 -7.48
CA LYS A 86 19.27 9.24 -8.29
C LYS A 86 17.98 8.66 -7.69
N ARG A 87 18.04 7.42 -7.19
CA ARG A 87 16.88 6.79 -6.54
C ARG A 87 16.51 7.48 -5.23
N LEU A 88 17.50 7.88 -4.44
CA LEU A 88 17.26 8.65 -3.22
C LEU A 88 16.63 10.01 -3.52
N ASP A 89 17.10 10.70 -4.56
CA ASP A 89 16.55 12.00 -5.00
C ASP A 89 15.12 11.85 -5.53
N ASP A 90 14.80 10.75 -6.24
CA ASP A 90 13.42 10.44 -6.63
C ASP A 90 12.53 10.16 -5.43
N ASN A 91 13.04 9.49 -4.39
CA ASN A 91 12.28 9.25 -3.16
C ASN A 91 12.05 10.52 -2.32
N ARG A 92 13.01 11.48 -2.32
CA ARG A 92 12.78 12.81 -1.74
C ARG A 92 11.65 13.54 -2.47
N ARG A 93 11.64 13.48 -3.81
CA ARG A 93 10.56 14.02 -4.61
C ARG A 93 9.21 13.34 -4.29
N ALA A 94 9.19 12.00 -4.12
CA ALA A 94 7.98 11.29 -3.72
C ALA A 94 7.47 11.71 -2.34
N VAL A 95 8.36 12.04 -1.40
CA VAL A 95 7.99 12.62 -0.09
C VAL A 95 7.36 14.00 -0.26
N ASP A 96 7.93 14.87 -1.11
CA ASP A 96 7.37 16.19 -1.40
C ASP A 96 5.99 16.09 -2.07
N GLU A 97 5.84 15.15 -3.01
CA GLU A 97 4.55 14.84 -3.66
C GLU A 97 3.49 14.37 -2.64
N ALA A 98 3.86 13.46 -1.72
CA ALA A 98 2.96 12.99 -0.67
C ALA A 98 2.48 14.14 0.23
N ALA A 99 3.40 15.00 0.66
CA ALA A 99 3.08 16.17 1.47
C ALA A 99 2.13 17.13 0.74
N ALA A 100 2.40 17.41 -0.55
CA ALA A 100 1.55 18.29 -1.37
C ALA A 100 0.14 17.71 -1.59
N LEU A 101 0.01 16.39 -1.69
CA LEU A 101 -1.27 15.68 -1.83
C LEU A 101 -2.04 15.55 -0.52
N GLY A 102 -1.43 15.90 0.61
CA GLY A 102 -2.06 15.86 1.94
C GLY A 102 -2.18 14.47 2.54
N THR A 103 -1.35 13.52 2.13
CA THR A 103 -1.20 12.23 2.81
C THR A 103 0.00 12.25 3.75
N ASP A 104 -0.08 11.45 4.81
CA ASP A 104 1.01 11.20 5.76
C ASP A 104 1.75 9.87 5.52
N VAL A 105 1.40 9.13 4.45
CA VAL A 105 1.99 7.82 4.14
C VAL A 105 2.52 7.75 2.72
N LEU A 106 3.82 7.48 2.59
CA LEU A 106 4.47 7.07 1.35
C LEU A 106 4.75 5.56 1.39
N VAL A 107 4.09 4.80 0.52
CA VAL A 107 4.29 3.34 0.40
C VAL A 107 5.62 3.06 -0.30
N LEU A 108 6.45 2.21 0.29
CA LEU A 108 7.77 1.85 -0.21
C LEU A 108 7.80 0.40 -0.73
N VAL A 109 7.86 0.26 -2.06
CA VAL A 109 8.26 -1.00 -2.72
C VAL A 109 9.77 -0.99 -2.85
N CYS A 110 10.47 -1.77 -2.00
CA CYS A 110 11.89 -1.59 -1.72
C CYS A 110 12.85 -1.81 -2.91
N GLY A 111 12.42 -2.54 -3.94
CA GLY A 111 13.23 -2.82 -5.14
C GLY A 111 13.93 -4.18 -5.11
N PRO A 112 14.22 -4.77 -6.29
CA PRO A 112 14.95 -6.02 -6.43
C PRO A 112 16.46 -5.80 -6.22
N ALA A 113 17.22 -6.89 -6.08
CA ALA A 113 18.67 -6.83 -6.09
C ALA A 113 19.18 -6.40 -7.48
N ALA A 114 20.02 -5.37 -7.52
CA ALA A 114 20.65 -4.91 -8.77
C ALA A 114 21.73 -5.89 -9.27
N ASP A 115 22.18 -6.76 -8.40
CA ASP A 115 23.12 -7.85 -8.66
C ASP A 115 22.59 -9.14 -7.99
N ARG A 116 23.37 -10.21 -7.98
CA ARG A 116 22.98 -11.50 -7.34
C ARG A 116 23.17 -11.49 -5.82
N ASN A 117 23.40 -10.34 -5.19
CA ASN A 117 23.68 -10.23 -3.76
C ASN A 117 22.46 -9.62 -3.01
N ILE A 118 21.52 -10.46 -2.63
CA ILE A 118 20.31 -10.08 -1.90
C ILE A 118 20.65 -9.42 -0.54
N ALA A 119 21.67 -9.93 0.17
CA ALA A 119 22.06 -9.35 1.46
C ALA A 119 22.59 -7.93 1.31
N ARG A 120 23.36 -7.65 0.24
CA ARG A 120 23.79 -6.28 -0.10
C ARG A 120 22.61 -5.39 -0.46
N ALA A 121 21.67 -5.90 -1.26
CA ALA A 121 20.48 -5.14 -1.62
C ALA A 121 19.63 -4.76 -0.40
N ARG A 122 19.44 -5.66 0.57
CA ARG A 122 18.74 -5.37 1.82
C ARG A 122 19.44 -4.29 2.65
N ARG A 123 20.78 -4.30 2.73
CA ARG A 123 21.52 -3.20 3.36
C ARG A 123 21.32 -1.87 2.63
N GLN A 124 21.36 -1.87 1.30
CA GLN A 124 21.07 -0.66 0.52
C GLN A 124 19.66 -0.11 0.77
N VAL A 125 18.68 -0.98 1.03
CA VAL A 125 17.33 -0.57 1.45
C VAL A 125 17.40 0.09 2.84
N ALA A 126 18.07 -0.53 3.82
CA ALA A 126 18.22 0.03 5.16
C ALA A 126 18.87 1.41 5.12
N ASP A 127 20.05 1.52 4.50
CA ASP A 127 20.83 2.75 4.37
C ASP A 127 20.00 3.89 3.73
N ALA A 128 19.24 3.55 2.68
CA ALA A 128 18.43 4.52 1.95
C ALA A 128 17.24 5.03 2.79
N ILE A 129 16.52 4.14 3.46
CA ILE A 129 15.39 4.52 4.32
C ILE A 129 15.89 5.32 5.53
N GLU A 130 16.99 4.90 6.17
CA GLU A 130 17.63 5.65 7.26
C GLU A 130 17.99 7.08 6.83
N SER A 131 18.60 7.22 5.64
CA SER A 131 18.95 8.53 5.06
C SER A 131 17.73 9.37 4.71
N LEU A 132 16.61 8.75 4.29
CA LEU A 132 15.39 9.44 3.87
C LEU A 132 14.50 9.84 5.05
N ALA A 133 14.54 9.08 6.15
CA ALA A 133 13.63 9.24 7.28
C ALA A 133 13.62 10.65 7.90
N PRO A 134 14.76 11.34 8.13
CA PRO A 134 14.73 12.72 8.64
C PRO A 134 14.03 13.69 7.68
N TYR A 135 14.31 13.59 6.38
CA TYR A 135 13.68 14.41 5.35
C TYR A 135 12.15 14.23 5.28
N ALA A 136 11.71 12.98 5.41
CA ALA A 136 10.29 12.63 5.46
C ALA A 136 9.64 13.14 6.75
N ALA A 137 10.31 13.02 7.91
CA ALA A 137 9.81 13.50 9.18
C ALA A 137 9.56 15.02 9.20
N GLU A 138 10.45 15.83 8.62
CA GLU A 138 10.28 17.26 8.46
C GLU A 138 9.01 17.67 7.69
N ARG A 139 8.49 16.76 6.87
CA ARG A 139 7.29 16.93 6.05
C ARG A 139 6.07 16.20 6.60
N GLY A 140 6.20 15.58 7.77
CA GLY A 140 5.13 14.83 8.41
C GLY A 140 4.81 13.49 7.70
N ILE A 141 5.76 12.94 6.92
CA ILE A 141 5.54 11.72 6.14
C ILE A 141 6.12 10.51 6.86
N THR A 142 5.29 9.48 6.97
CA THR A 142 5.67 8.13 7.40
C THR A 142 6.08 7.32 6.16
N LEU A 143 7.26 6.70 6.25
CA LEU A 143 7.78 5.79 5.25
C LEU A 143 7.26 4.38 5.53
N GLY A 144 6.28 3.93 4.77
CA GLY A 144 5.60 2.65 4.95
C GLY A 144 6.26 1.54 4.13
N ILE A 145 7.07 0.68 4.76
CA ILE A 145 7.68 -0.47 4.09
C ILE A 145 6.59 -1.49 3.77
N GLU A 146 6.42 -1.82 2.50
CA GLU A 146 5.53 -2.88 2.05
C GLU A 146 6.34 -4.13 1.71
N PRO A 147 6.26 -5.20 2.54
CA PRO A 147 6.83 -6.49 2.16
C PRO A 147 5.98 -7.10 1.04
N LEU A 148 6.62 -7.54 -0.04
CA LEU A 148 5.93 -8.17 -1.17
C LEU A 148 5.98 -9.70 -1.06
N HIS A 149 5.00 -10.38 -1.68
CA HIS A 149 5.01 -11.85 -1.77
C HIS A 149 6.36 -12.35 -2.36
N PRO A 150 6.93 -13.46 -1.86
CA PRO A 150 8.22 -13.98 -2.34
C PRO A 150 8.34 -14.19 -3.84
N MET A 151 7.22 -14.37 -4.55
CA MET A 151 7.21 -14.47 -6.02
C MET A 151 7.77 -13.23 -6.71
N PHE A 152 7.77 -12.08 -6.02
CA PHE A 152 8.29 -10.79 -6.51
C PHE A 152 9.72 -10.49 -6.06
N ALA A 153 10.41 -11.45 -5.43
CA ALA A 153 11.77 -11.22 -4.91
C ALA A 153 12.79 -10.87 -6.00
N GLY A 154 12.57 -11.35 -7.22
CA GLY A 154 13.49 -11.17 -8.34
C GLY A 154 13.33 -9.86 -9.11
N ASP A 155 12.17 -9.21 -9.03
CA ASP A 155 11.85 -8.07 -9.90
C ASP A 155 11.28 -6.83 -9.19
N ARG A 156 10.78 -6.97 -7.94
CA ARG A 156 10.09 -5.86 -7.25
C ARG A 156 10.62 -5.54 -5.86
N SER A 157 10.92 -6.53 -5.01
CA SER A 157 11.32 -6.26 -3.64
C SER A 157 12.16 -7.38 -3.03
N VAL A 158 13.26 -7.01 -2.38
CA VAL A 158 14.07 -7.94 -1.57
C VAL A 158 13.51 -8.11 -0.15
N ILE A 159 12.50 -7.32 0.23
CA ILE A 159 11.77 -7.45 1.49
C ILE A 159 10.49 -8.22 1.20
N VAL A 160 10.41 -9.47 1.65
CA VAL A 160 9.40 -10.43 1.21
C VAL A 160 8.59 -11.08 2.33
N THR A 161 8.83 -10.68 3.58
CA THR A 161 8.02 -11.09 4.72
C THR A 161 7.78 -9.92 5.66
N LEU A 162 6.69 -9.97 6.41
CA LEU A 162 6.40 -8.97 7.44
C LEU A 162 7.48 -8.97 8.54
N GLY A 163 8.05 -10.15 8.85
CA GLY A 163 9.17 -10.26 9.78
C GLY A 163 10.40 -9.49 9.33
N GLN A 164 10.78 -9.55 8.05
CA GLN A 164 11.90 -8.77 7.51
C GLN A 164 11.64 -7.27 7.55
N ALA A 165 10.41 -6.82 7.27
CA ALA A 165 10.05 -5.42 7.41
C ALA A 165 10.15 -4.95 8.87
N ASN A 166 9.67 -5.75 9.83
CA ASN A 166 9.79 -5.47 11.25
C ASN A 166 11.25 -5.41 11.74
N ASP A 167 12.12 -6.30 11.23
CA ASP A 167 13.56 -6.29 11.54
C ASP A 167 14.19 -4.98 11.05
N LEU A 168 13.87 -4.58 9.84
CA LEU A 168 14.37 -3.36 9.22
C LEU A 168 13.90 -2.09 9.96
N ILE A 169 12.62 -2.04 10.36
CA ILE A 169 12.08 -0.94 11.17
C ILE A 169 12.79 -0.84 12.53
N ALA A 170 13.06 -1.98 13.16
CA ALA A 170 13.78 -2.03 14.42
C ALA A 170 15.24 -1.59 14.29
N GLU A 171 15.92 -1.99 13.21
CA GLU A 171 17.30 -1.61 12.89
C GLU A 171 17.42 -0.10 12.64
N ILE A 172 16.55 0.48 11.83
CA ILE A 172 16.55 1.92 11.50
C ILE A 172 16.17 2.76 12.73
N GLY A 173 15.23 2.32 13.54
CA GLY A 173 14.84 2.98 14.78
C GLY A 173 14.11 4.31 14.63
N ALA A 174 13.90 4.82 13.41
CA ALA A 174 13.23 6.11 13.19
C ALA A 174 11.72 6.01 13.48
N PRO A 175 11.13 7.02 14.17
CA PRO A 175 9.73 6.97 14.59
C PRO A 175 8.74 7.03 13.41
N ASN A 176 9.14 7.66 12.31
CA ASN A 176 8.34 7.79 11.09
C ASN A 176 8.63 6.72 10.04
N VAL A 177 9.16 5.56 10.44
CA VAL A 177 9.27 4.37 9.60
C VAL A 177 8.32 3.32 10.13
N GLY A 178 7.42 2.85 9.29
CA GLY A 178 6.38 1.88 9.62
C GLY A 178 6.22 0.82 8.54
N VAL A 179 5.18 0.01 8.67
CA VAL A 179 4.86 -1.05 7.72
C VAL A 179 3.48 -0.84 7.10
N VAL A 180 3.37 -1.11 5.81
CA VAL A 180 2.11 -1.29 5.09
C VAL A 180 1.86 -2.80 4.98
N ILE A 181 0.70 -3.24 5.41
CA ILE A 181 0.27 -4.64 5.34
C ILE A 181 -0.71 -4.78 4.18
N ASP A 182 -0.26 -5.33 3.05
CA ASP A 182 -1.14 -5.80 1.97
C ASP A 182 -1.36 -7.30 2.14
N VAL A 183 -2.62 -7.68 2.32
CA VAL A 183 -3.00 -9.08 2.54
C VAL A 183 -2.52 -10.00 1.42
N TYR A 184 -2.49 -9.54 0.15
CA TYR A 184 -2.01 -10.30 -1.00
C TYR A 184 -0.57 -10.79 -0.84
N HIS A 185 0.22 -10.01 -0.14
CA HIS A 185 1.64 -10.27 0.00
C HIS A 185 1.99 -11.11 1.23
N VAL A 186 1.11 -11.14 2.25
CA VAL A 186 1.48 -11.72 3.55
C VAL A 186 0.56 -12.85 4.03
N TRP A 187 -0.59 -13.11 3.40
CA TRP A 187 -1.60 -14.08 3.87
C TRP A 187 -1.06 -15.49 4.07
N TRP A 188 -0.07 -15.89 3.30
CA TRP A 188 0.55 -17.22 3.27
C TRP A 188 1.55 -17.45 4.40
N ASP A 189 2.03 -16.38 5.07
CA ASP A 189 3.11 -16.47 6.06
C ASP A 189 2.60 -17.14 7.35
N PRO A 190 3.14 -18.30 7.76
CA PRO A 190 2.72 -18.96 9.00
C PRO A 190 2.99 -18.13 10.26
N GLN A 191 3.84 -17.11 10.19
CA GLN A 191 4.12 -16.18 11.29
C GLN A 191 3.28 -14.89 11.23
N LEU A 192 2.37 -14.74 10.27
CA LEU A 192 1.63 -13.51 10.00
C LEU A 192 1.11 -12.83 11.27
N TYR A 193 0.35 -13.53 12.09
CA TYR A 193 -0.29 -12.94 13.28
C TYR A 193 0.73 -12.51 14.35
N ALA A 194 1.80 -13.27 14.54
CA ALA A 194 2.88 -12.91 15.43
C ALA A 194 3.63 -11.65 14.93
N GLN A 195 3.81 -11.53 13.63
CA GLN A 195 4.48 -10.38 13.03
C GLN A 195 3.57 -9.14 12.98
N ILE A 196 2.26 -9.29 12.84
CA ILE A 196 1.30 -8.18 13.01
C ILE A 196 1.36 -7.63 14.44
N GLU A 197 1.37 -8.51 15.44
CA GLU A 197 1.51 -8.07 16.84
C GLU A 197 2.84 -7.37 17.10
N ARG A 198 3.93 -7.87 16.52
CA ARG A 198 5.25 -7.23 16.61
C ARG A 198 5.28 -5.83 15.97
N ALA A 199 4.47 -5.61 14.93
CA ALA A 199 4.32 -4.32 14.27
C ALA A 199 3.44 -3.32 15.04
N ARG A 200 2.99 -3.64 16.25
CA ARG A 200 2.14 -2.78 17.09
C ARG A 200 2.66 -1.36 17.15
N GLY A 201 1.78 -0.40 16.80
CA GLY A 201 2.09 1.03 16.77
C GLY A 201 2.99 1.48 15.61
N ARG A 202 3.30 0.57 14.66
CA ARG A 202 4.10 0.85 13.46
C ARG A 202 3.36 0.56 12.15
N ILE A 203 2.12 0.06 12.22
CA ILE A 203 1.30 -0.16 11.03
C ILE A 203 0.77 1.20 10.56
N CYS A 204 1.15 1.62 9.35
CA CYS A 204 0.75 2.88 8.74
C CYS A 204 -0.17 2.73 7.53
N GLY A 205 -0.34 1.51 7.00
CA GLY A 205 -1.28 1.19 5.92
C GLY A 205 -1.80 -0.23 6.02
N PHE A 206 -3.02 -0.45 5.54
CA PHE A 206 -3.64 -1.77 5.47
C PHE A 206 -4.41 -1.90 4.16
N HIS A 207 -3.92 -2.76 3.26
CA HIS A 207 -4.47 -3.00 1.94
C HIS A 207 -5.17 -4.36 1.89
N VAL A 208 -6.33 -4.39 1.24
CA VAL A 208 -7.18 -5.58 1.14
C VAL A 208 -7.56 -5.88 -0.31
N ASN A 209 -7.61 -7.15 -0.61
CA ASN A 209 -7.98 -7.81 -1.86
C ASN A 209 -8.17 -9.29 -1.56
N ASP A 210 -8.12 -10.19 -2.56
CA ASP A 210 -8.14 -11.61 -2.27
C ASP A 210 -7.18 -12.40 -3.18
N TRP A 211 -6.92 -13.65 -2.80
CA TRP A 211 -6.11 -14.60 -3.55
C TRP A 211 -6.99 -15.69 -4.12
N ILE A 212 -7.29 -15.60 -5.42
CA ILE A 212 -8.16 -16.56 -6.11
C ILE A 212 -7.39 -17.76 -6.68
N LEU A 213 -8.08 -18.87 -6.87
CA LEU A 213 -7.52 -20.10 -7.44
C LEU A 213 -8.33 -20.58 -8.66
N PRO A 214 -7.66 -20.95 -9.75
CA PRO A 214 -6.23 -20.76 -10.01
C PRO A 214 -5.89 -19.27 -10.10
N LEU A 215 -4.67 -18.87 -9.69
CA LEU A 215 -4.22 -17.49 -9.86
C LEU A 215 -3.99 -17.21 -11.35
N PRO A 216 -4.74 -16.31 -11.97
CA PRO A 216 -4.66 -16.09 -13.42
C PRO A 216 -3.39 -15.38 -13.86
N ASP A 217 -2.91 -14.46 -13.02
CA ASP A 217 -1.67 -13.71 -13.21
C ASP A 217 -1.09 -13.30 -11.86
N MET A 218 0.23 -13.28 -11.72
CA MET A 218 0.88 -12.94 -10.46
C MET A 218 0.66 -11.49 -10.03
N LEU A 219 0.60 -10.57 -10.98
CA LEU A 219 0.44 -9.14 -10.71
C LEU A 219 -1.01 -8.68 -10.84
N ASN A 220 -1.64 -9.02 -11.98
CA ASN A 220 -2.96 -8.53 -12.37
C ASN A 220 -4.07 -9.58 -12.15
N GLY A 221 -3.86 -10.51 -11.23
CA GLY A 221 -4.80 -11.59 -10.94
C GLY A 221 -5.35 -11.57 -9.50
N ARG A 222 -5.28 -10.42 -8.81
CA ARG A 222 -5.86 -10.31 -7.47
C ARG A 222 -7.38 -10.46 -7.52
N GLY A 223 -7.95 -11.13 -6.52
CA GLY A 223 -9.41 -11.29 -6.38
C GLY A 223 -10.09 -10.11 -5.71
N MET A 224 -11.39 -9.98 -5.95
CA MET A 224 -12.27 -9.16 -5.12
C MET A 224 -12.42 -9.80 -3.74
N MET A 225 -12.57 -8.98 -2.68
CA MET A 225 -12.73 -9.47 -1.32
C MET A 225 -13.84 -10.53 -1.23
N GLY A 226 -13.50 -11.70 -0.70
CA GLY A 226 -14.40 -12.84 -0.53
C GLY A 226 -14.43 -13.84 -1.69
N ASP A 227 -13.69 -13.60 -2.78
CA ASP A 227 -13.61 -14.54 -3.90
C ASP A 227 -12.48 -15.58 -3.74
N GLY A 228 -11.64 -15.44 -2.73
CA GLY A 228 -10.44 -16.24 -2.56
C GLY A 228 -10.25 -16.88 -1.20
N LEU A 229 -8.97 -17.02 -0.80
CA LEU A 229 -8.55 -17.81 0.37
C LEU A 229 -8.21 -16.98 1.60
N ILE A 230 -8.15 -15.63 1.47
CA ILE A 230 -7.60 -14.80 2.52
C ILE A 230 -8.62 -14.62 3.66
N GLU A 231 -8.22 -14.90 4.90
CA GLU A 231 -9.04 -14.69 6.09
C GLU A 231 -9.13 -13.20 6.46
N LEU A 232 -9.72 -12.37 5.58
CA LEU A 232 -9.70 -10.90 5.64
C LEU A 232 -10.11 -10.35 7.00
N ARG A 233 -11.25 -10.79 7.53
CA ARG A 233 -11.76 -10.33 8.84
C ARG A 233 -10.80 -10.65 9.99
N ARG A 234 -10.18 -11.83 9.93
CA ARG A 234 -9.23 -12.25 10.97
C ARG A 234 -7.96 -11.41 10.93
N ILE A 235 -7.45 -11.13 9.72
CA ILE A 235 -6.27 -10.28 9.54
C ILE A 235 -6.60 -8.84 9.95
N ARG A 236 -7.76 -8.29 9.55
CA ARG A 236 -8.24 -6.98 9.99
C ARG A 236 -8.29 -6.88 11.52
N ALA A 237 -8.86 -7.89 12.18
CA ALA A 237 -8.92 -7.90 13.63
C ALA A 237 -7.55 -7.86 14.29
N ALA A 238 -6.59 -8.62 13.77
CA ALA A 238 -5.22 -8.61 14.28
C ALA A 238 -4.55 -7.24 14.07
N VAL A 239 -4.73 -6.64 12.88
CA VAL A 239 -4.22 -5.31 12.54
C VAL A 239 -4.83 -4.23 13.45
N GLU A 240 -6.13 -4.32 13.72
CA GLU A 240 -6.83 -3.43 14.66
C GLU A 240 -6.38 -3.65 16.11
N ALA A 241 -6.20 -4.91 16.53
CA ALA A 241 -5.66 -5.24 17.85
C ALA A 241 -4.24 -4.70 18.03
N ALA A 242 -3.44 -4.65 16.96
CA ALA A 242 -2.12 -4.02 16.94
C ALA A 242 -2.16 -2.48 16.90
N GLY A 243 -3.36 -1.87 16.95
CA GLY A 243 -3.55 -0.43 17.14
C GLY A 243 -3.87 0.36 15.87
N TYR A 244 -3.92 -0.24 14.69
CA TYR A 244 -4.26 0.46 13.46
C TYR A 244 -5.73 0.88 13.41
N ARG A 245 -6.00 2.15 13.08
CA ARG A 245 -7.35 2.73 12.97
C ARG A 245 -7.53 3.55 11.69
N GLY A 246 -6.54 3.54 10.83
CA GLY A 246 -6.55 4.27 9.56
C GLY A 246 -7.52 3.70 8.52
N PRO A 247 -7.50 4.26 7.31
CA PRO A 247 -8.25 3.73 6.17
C PRO A 247 -7.87 2.29 5.85
N ILE A 248 -8.82 1.53 5.33
CA ILE A 248 -8.61 0.18 4.79
C ILE A 248 -8.68 0.33 3.27
N GLU A 249 -7.55 0.15 2.61
CA GLU A 249 -7.39 0.46 1.20
C GLU A 249 -7.66 -0.78 0.35
N VAL A 250 -8.66 -0.71 -0.53
CA VAL A 250 -8.96 -1.77 -1.49
C VAL A 250 -8.05 -1.60 -2.69
N GLU A 251 -7.08 -2.51 -2.83
CA GLU A 251 -6.06 -2.48 -3.87
C GLU A 251 -6.10 -3.75 -4.72
N ILE A 252 -6.78 -3.68 -5.86
CA ILE A 252 -7.01 -4.83 -6.73
C ILE A 252 -6.46 -4.58 -8.13
N PHE A 253 -5.35 -5.27 -8.43
CA PHE A 253 -4.82 -5.36 -9.79
C PHE A 253 -5.51 -6.52 -10.48
N ASN A 254 -6.48 -6.24 -11.36
CA ASN A 254 -7.23 -7.29 -12.06
C ASN A 254 -7.73 -6.80 -13.43
N GLU A 255 -7.21 -7.39 -14.49
CA GLU A 255 -7.55 -7.02 -15.86
C GLU A 255 -9.03 -7.21 -16.21
N ALA A 256 -9.69 -8.22 -15.64
CA ALA A 256 -11.11 -8.44 -15.87
C ALA A 256 -11.98 -7.37 -15.18
N LEU A 257 -11.61 -6.96 -13.96
CA LEU A 257 -12.30 -5.89 -13.25
C LEU A 257 -12.12 -4.53 -13.93
N TRP A 258 -10.98 -4.28 -14.56
CA TRP A 258 -10.75 -3.05 -15.31
C TRP A 258 -11.59 -2.92 -16.58
N GLN A 259 -12.24 -4.01 -17.04
CA GLN A 259 -13.21 -3.98 -18.15
C GLN A 259 -14.64 -3.63 -17.69
N MET A 260 -14.88 -3.64 -16.38
CA MET A 260 -16.20 -3.26 -15.85
C MET A 260 -16.42 -1.75 -15.93
N PRO A 261 -17.68 -1.28 -16.09
CA PRO A 261 -18.01 0.11 -15.85
C PRO A 261 -17.60 0.53 -14.44
N GLY A 262 -16.79 1.59 -14.32
CA GLY A 262 -16.14 1.90 -13.05
C GLY A 262 -17.11 2.17 -11.89
N MET A 263 -18.29 2.76 -12.14
CA MET A 263 -19.29 2.95 -11.08
C MET A 263 -19.88 1.62 -10.57
N GLU A 264 -20.09 0.64 -11.46
CA GLU A 264 -20.53 -0.71 -11.07
C GLU A 264 -19.44 -1.39 -10.24
N LEU A 265 -18.18 -1.23 -10.63
CA LEU A 265 -17.03 -1.73 -9.85
C LEU A 265 -16.98 -1.10 -8.45
N LEU A 266 -17.23 0.20 -8.30
CA LEU A 266 -17.26 0.84 -6.97
C LEU A 266 -18.40 0.31 -6.08
N GLU A 267 -19.58 0.07 -6.62
CA GLU A 267 -20.68 -0.52 -5.85
C GLU A 267 -20.33 -1.96 -5.43
N LEU A 268 -19.72 -2.76 -6.30
CA LEU A 268 -19.22 -4.09 -5.96
C LEU A 268 -18.13 -4.02 -4.86
N VAL A 269 -17.19 -3.08 -4.95
CA VAL A 269 -16.17 -2.85 -3.91
C VAL A 269 -16.81 -2.57 -2.56
N LYS A 270 -17.81 -1.71 -2.49
CA LYS A 270 -18.52 -1.37 -1.24
C LYS A 270 -19.25 -2.58 -0.66
N GLU A 271 -19.98 -3.30 -1.50
CA GLU A 271 -20.70 -4.51 -1.10
C GLU A 271 -19.74 -5.54 -0.48
N ARG A 272 -18.67 -5.85 -1.19
CA ARG A 272 -17.69 -6.85 -0.78
C ARG A 272 -16.85 -6.42 0.42
N PHE A 273 -16.54 -5.13 0.52
CA PHE A 273 -15.88 -4.55 1.70
C PHE A 273 -16.72 -4.77 2.96
N LEU A 274 -18.00 -4.45 2.93
CA LEU A 274 -18.90 -4.65 4.07
C LEU A 274 -19.11 -6.14 4.39
N ALA A 275 -19.17 -6.98 3.35
CA ALA A 275 -19.46 -8.40 3.53
C ALA A 275 -18.25 -9.23 4.00
N HIS A 276 -17.02 -8.84 3.67
CA HIS A 276 -15.86 -9.72 3.82
C HIS A 276 -14.66 -9.14 4.59
N VAL A 277 -14.60 -7.82 4.77
CA VAL A 277 -13.49 -7.17 5.49
C VAL A 277 -13.73 -6.96 6.99
#